data_177880d056cdae6a1ddf3f1203372be2
#
_entry.id   177880d056cdae6a1ddf3f1203372be2
#
_cell.length_a   1.000
_cell.length_b   1.000
_cell.length_c   1.000
_cell.angle_alpha   90.00
_cell.angle_beta   90.00
_cell.angle_gamma   90.00
#
_symmetry.space_group_name_H-M   'P 1'
#
loop_
_entity.id
_entity.type
_entity.pdbx_description
1 polymer ?
#
loop_
_entity_poly.entity_id
_entity_poly.type
_entity_poly.pdbx_seq_one_letter_code
_entity_poly.pdbx_strand_id
1 'polypeptide(L)'
;MTSAPRILIVDVDSFFANLISLMLQKKGYNIVGKITSGEEAVLKSADLNPDLILMNISLSGAMNGVTAAHNIFQLFHIPVIFIAETDDEKILEHARYSQPYGILFKPFLELELTFMVDLALYNHSIRKKFLPEYPVGAPDKLMGLNEVTIVLDTKGKIIFFNPYAAWFIDLSESEIRMKHWRDVLMFINDQTSEELKDPVNEVVQQNTVVRYDANTAIVTTTSKRRKAGISVKPIMDDRGRLFALQMKIMEK
;
A
#
# COMPACT_ATOMS: atom_id res chain seq x y z
N MET A 1 -16.21 -2.55 -21.90
CA MET A 1 -16.43 -1.25 -21.20
C MET A 1 -16.18 -1.51 -19.72
N THR A 2 -15.20 -0.88 -19.10
CA THR A 2 -14.99 -0.97 -17.64
C THR A 2 -16.16 -0.28 -16.96
N SER A 3 -16.77 -0.93 -15.96
CA SER A 3 -17.83 -0.32 -15.16
C SER A 3 -17.31 0.92 -14.44
N ALA A 4 -18.19 1.92 -14.23
CA ALA A 4 -17.84 3.12 -13.46
C ALA A 4 -17.38 2.72 -12.04
N PRO A 5 -16.28 3.29 -11.51
CA PRO A 5 -15.81 2.98 -10.17
C PRO A 5 -16.88 3.28 -9.11
N ARG A 6 -17.02 2.38 -8.14
CA ARG A 6 -18.03 2.38 -7.10
C ARG A 6 -17.49 3.05 -5.83
N ILE A 7 -18.07 4.17 -5.44
CA ILE A 7 -17.60 4.95 -4.30
C ILE A 7 -18.62 4.92 -3.16
N LEU A 8 -18.18 4.58 -1.95
CA LEU A 8 -18.93 4.72 -0.73
C LEU A 8 -18.49 5.99 0.00
N ILE A 9 -19.45 6.80 0.46
CA ILE A 9 -19.19 8.03 1.22
C ILE A 9 -19.64 7.81 2.67
N VAL A 10 -18.75 8.11 3.62
CA VAL A 10 -19.02 7.97 5.05
C VAL A 10 -18.76 9.32 5.72
N ASP A 11 -19.80 10.07 6.01
CA ASP A 11 -19.73 11.37 6.66
C ASP A 11 -21.00 11.62 7.49
N VAL A 12 -20.83 12.17 8.69
CA VAL A 12 -21.97 12.55 9.58
C VAL A 12 -22.73 13.75 9.03
N ASP A 13 -22.07 14.61 8.26
CA ASP A 13 -22.68 15.73 7.58
C ASP A 13 -23.30 15.28 6.25
N SER A 14 -24.62 15.10 6.27
CA SER A 14 -25.39 14.69 5.08
C SER A 14 -25.35 15.72 3.95
N PHE A 15 -25.24 17.01 4.27
CA PHE A 15 -25.11 18.06 3.25
C PHE A 15 -23.78 17.92 2.51
N PHE A 16 -22.69 17.74 3.25
CA PHE A 16 -21.36 17.57 2.68
C PHE A 16 -21.24 16.26 1.89
N ALA A 17 -21.80 15.16 2.43
CA ALA A 17 -21.87 13.88 1.70
C ALA A 17 -22.63 14.00 0.36
N ASN A 18 -23.70 14.80 0.33
CA ASN A 18 -24.44 15.08 -0.91
C ASN A 18 -23.62 15.93 -1.89
N LEU A 19 -22.87 16.93 -1.41
CA LEU A 19 -22.00 17.76 -2.23
C LEU A 19 -20.90 16.92 -2.89
N ILE A 20 -20.21 16.08 -2.13
CA ILE A 20 -19.21 15.13 -2.64
C ILE A 20 -19.84 14.20 -3.70
N SER A 21 -21.02 13.66 -3.39
CA SER A 21 -21.77 12.79 -4.30
C SER A 21 -22.00 13.46 -5.66
N LEU A 22 -22.46 14.71 -5.66
CA LEU A 22 -22.70 15.48 -6.88
C LEU A 22 -21.42 15.73 -7.68
N MET A 23 -20.31 16.10 -6.99
CA MET A 23 -19.01 16.33 -7.63
C MET A 23 -18.53 15.06 -8.35
N LEU A 24 -18.59 13.91 -7.68
CA LEU A 24 -18.11 12.65 -8.23
C LEU A 24 -19.02 12.10 -9.33
N GLN A 25 -20.35 12.19 -9.18
CA GLN A 25 -21.29 11.75 -10.21
C GLN A 25 -21.11 12.51 -11.53
N LYS A 26 -20.84 13.83 -11.49
CA LYS A 26 -20.49 14.63 -12.69
C LYS A 26 -19.26 14.10 -13.44
N LYS A 27 -18.36 13.43 -12.73
CA LYS A 27 -17.14 12.82 -13.30
C LYS A 27 -17.33 11.36 -13.72
N GLY A 28 -18.55 10.82 -13.56
CA GLY A 28 -18.87 9.46 -13.99
C GLY A 28 -18.65 8.39 -12.94
N TYR A 29 -18.39 8.74 -11.66
CA TYR A 29 -18.31 7.77 -10.58
C TYR A 29 -19.71 7.31 -10.12
N ASN A 30 -19.81 6.05 -9.69
CA ASN A 30 -21.03 5.48 -9.15
C ASN A 30 -21.02 5.53 -7.62
N ILE A 31 -21.89 6.36 -7.02
CA ILE A 31 -22.01 6.44 -5.56
C ILE A 31 -22.94 5.33 -5.10
N VAL A 32 -22.37 4.32 -4.44
CA VAL A 32 -23.09 3.10 -4.02
C VAL A 32 -23.75 3.22 -2.64
N GLY A 33 -23.38 4.24 -1.86
CA GLY A 33 -24.01 4.52 -0.57
C GLY A 33 -23.48 5.80 0.07
N LYS A 34 -24.29 6.33 1.01
CA LYS A 34 -23.92 7.41 1.92
C LYS A 34 -24.28 6.96 3.33
N ILE A 35 -23.32 6.90 4.22
CA ILE A 35 -23.40 6.29 5.55
C ILE A 35 -22.87 7.30 6.56
N THR A 36 -23.38 7.25 7.78
CA THR A 36 -23.04 8.25 8.81
C THR A 36 -22.26 7.69 10.00
N SER A 37 -22.07 6.36 10.09
CA SER A 37 -21.34 5.74 11.19
C SER A 37 -20.28 4.77 10.72
N GLY A 38 -19.22 4.61 11.55
CA GLY A 38 -18.11 3.69 11.26
C GLY A 38 -18.54 2.23 11.26
N GLU A 39 -19.43 1.84 12.18
CA GLU A 39 -19.93 0.48 12.30
C GLU A 39 -20.72 0.07 11.06
N GLU A 40 -21.63 0.94 10.61
CA GLU A 40 -22.41 0.69 9.40
C GLU A 40 -21.51 0.66 8.16
N ALA A 41 -20.47 1.50 8.11
CA ALA A 41 -19.51 1.52 7.01
C ALA A 41 -18.80 0.18 6.87
N VAL A 42 -18.37 -0.44 7.98
CA VAL A 42 -17.75 -1.77 7.95
C VAL A 42 -18.71 -2.82 7.42
N LEU A 43 -19.95 -2.87 7.95
CA LEU A 43 -20.95 -3.86 7.53
C LEU A 43 -21.34 -3.68 6.06
N LYS A 44 -21.62 -2.45 5.65
CA LYS A 44 -22.04 -2.15 4.27
C LYS A 44 -20.94 -2.29 3.24
N SER A 45 -19.67 -2.21 3.64
CA SER A 45 -18.55 -2.48 2.73
C SER A 45 -18.59 -3.90 2.18
N ALA A 46 -19.01 -4.88 2.97
CA ALA A 46 -19.19 -6.26 2.51
C ALA A 46 -20.31 -6.40 1.46
N ASP A 47 -21.45 -5.76 1.71
CA ASP A 47 -22.64 -5.85 0.85
C ASP A 47 -22.45 -5.04 -0.45
N LEU A 48 -21.95 -3.81 -0.29
CA LEU A 48 -21.85 -2.85 -1.39
C LEU A 48 -20.59 -3.03 -2.24
N ASN A 49 -19.56 -3.71 -1.73
CA ASN A 49 -18.29 -3.94 -2.41
C ASN A 49 -17.81 -2.71 -3.21
N PRO A 50 -17.55 -1.56 -2.54
CA PRO A 50 -17.06 -0.35 -3.20
C PRO A 50 -15.61 -0.53 -3.66
N ASP A 51 -15.23 0.19 -4.72
CA ASP A 51 -13.86 0.24 -5.21
C ASP A 51 -12.99 1.21 -4.38
N LEU A 52 -13.64 2.18 -3.69
CA LEU A 52 -13.00 3.16 -2.82
C LEU A 52 -14.00 3.74 -1.81
N ILE A 53 -13.51 4.11 -0.63
CA ILE A 53 -14.31 4.76 0.41
C ILE A 53 -13.74 6.15 0.70
N LEU A 54 -14.61 7.15 0.73
CA LEU A 54 -14.35 8.46 1.31
C LEU A 54 -14.86 8.46 2.74
N MET A 55 -13.98 8.63 3.72
CA MET A 55 -14.25 8.43 5.13
C MET A 55 -13.96 9.69 5.94
N ASN A 56 -14.96 10.29 6.55
CA ASN A 56 -14.71 11.34 7.54
C ASN A 56 -13.94 10.75 8.73
N ILE A 57 -12.84 11.37 9.12
CA ILE A 57 -12.03 10.94 10.28
C ILE A 57 -12.85 11.03 11.57
N SER A 58 -13.62 12.10 11.74
CA SER A 58 -14.36 12.43 12.97
C SER A 58 -15.78 11.91 12.90
N LEU A 59 -15.96 10.59 12.84
CA LEU A 59 -17.29 9.99 12.96
C LEU A 59 -17.72 9.92 14.42
N SER A 60 -19.00 10.19 14.67
CA SER A 60 -19.64 10.00 15.98
C SER A 60 -20.11 8.56 16.15
N GLY A 61 -20.00 8.01 17.35
CA GLY A 61 -20.39 6.63 17.65
C GLY A 61 -19.33 5.88 18.46
N ALA A 62 -19.47 4.58 18.56
CA ALA A 62 -18.51 3.71 19.23
C ALA A 62 -17.24 3.46 18.37
N MET A 63 -17.35 3.65 17.04
CA MET A 63 -16.26 3.47 16.09
C MET A 63 -16.00 4.77 15.31
N ASN A 64 -14.82 5.37 15.50
CA ASN A 64 -14.40 6.53 14.72
C ASN A 64 -13.96 6.13 13.29
N GLY A 65 -13.75 7.12 12.42
CA GLY A 65 -13.39 6.87 11.01
C GLY A 65 -12.07 6.13 10.84
N VAL A 66 -11.08 6.38 11.70
CA VAL A 66 -9.77 5.71 11.63
C VAL A 66 -9.90 4.23 11.94
N THR A 67 -10.62 3.88 13.01
CA THR A 67 -10.87 2.47 13.37
C THR A 67 -11.72 1.76 12.31
N ALA A 68 -12.75 2.44 11.77
CA ALA A 68 -13.55 1.89 10.69
C ALA A 68 -12.71 1.62 9.43
N ALA A 69 -11.88 2.58 9.01
CA ALA A 69 -10.99 2.44 7.86
C ALA A 69 -9.97 1.30 8.05
N HIS A 70 -9.41 1.17 9.25
CA HIS A 70 -8.51 0.06 9.58
C HIS A 70 -9.21 -1.28 9.41
N ASN A 71 -10.40 -1.46 10.00
CA ASN A 71 -11.18 -2.69 9.89
C ASN A 71 -11.57 -3.01 8.44
N ILE A 72 -12.02 -2.00 7.68
CA ILE A 72 -12.38 -2.16 6.27
C ILE A 72 -11.17 -2.60 5.44
N PHE A 73 -10.03 -1.98 5.65
CA PHE A 73 -8.81 -2.35 4.94
C PHE A 73 -8.37 -3.78 5.29
N GLN A 74 -8.42 -4.15 6.57
CA GLN A 74 -8.04 -5.49 7.04
C GLN A 74 -8.97 -6.59 6.49
N LEU A 75 -10.28 -6.33 6.45
CA LEU A 75 -11.28 -7.33 6.06
C LEU A 75 -11.48 -7.43 4.53
N PHE A 76 -11.43 -6.30 3.84
CA PHE A 76 -11.89 -6.22 2.45
C PHE A 76 -10.83 -5.66 1.49
N HIS A 77 -9.71 -5.12 2.00
CA HIS A 77 -8.66 -4.46 1.21
C HIS A 77 -9.18 -3.30 0.33
N ILE A 78 -10.25 -2.64 0.77
CA ILE A 78 -10.81 -1.49 0.06
C ILE A 78 -9.98 -0.25 0.41
N PRO A 79 -9.52 0.54 -0.59
CA PRO A 79 -8.78 1.76 -0.36
C PRO A 79 -9.65 2.83 0.30
N VAL A 80 -9.09 3.53 1.29
CA VAL A 80 -9.77 4.60 2.00
C VAL A 80 -9.01 5.92 1.80
N ILE A 81 -9.75 6.99 1.46
CA ILE A 81 -9.29 8.37 1.54
C ILE A 81 -10.00 9.01 2.72
N PHE A 82 -9.24 9.62 3.62
CA PHE A 82 -9.82 10.38 4.71
C PHE A 82 -10.26 11.77 4.29
N ILE A 83 -11.35 12.21 4.89
CA ILE A 83 -11.81 13.60 4.86
C ILE A 83 -11.71 14.15 6.27
N ALA A 84 -10.97 15.23 6.44
CA ALA A 84 -10.69 15.85 7.73
C ALA A 84 -11.13 17.31 7.75
N GLU A 85 -11.60 17.78 8.89
CA GLU A 85 -11.95 19.19 9.13
C GLU A 85 -10.84 19.96 9.86
N THR A 86 -9.84 19.23 10.34
CA THR A 86 -8.75 19.75 11.14
C THR A 86 -7.41 19.18 10.69
N ASP A 87 -6.36 19.93 10.89
CA ASP A 87 -4.96 19.54 10.78
C ASP A 87 -4.35 19.09 12.12
N ASP A 88 -5.19 18.67 13.10
CA ASP A 88 -4.72 18.16 14.40
C ASP A 88 -3.74 17.00 14.18
N GLU A 89 -2.49 17.26 14.53
CA GLU A 89 -1.37 16.36 14.30
C GLU A 89 -1.57 14.99 14.95
N LYS A 90 -2.24 14.91 16.11
CA LYS A 90 -2.52 13.64 16.78
C LYS A 90 -3.53 12.78 16.01
N ILE A 91 -4.57 13.41 15.45
CA ILE A 91 -5.57 12.73 14.64
C ILE A 91 -4.91 12.22 13.34
N LEU A 92 -4.06 13.05 12.72
CA LEU A 92 -3.32 12.68 11.51
C LEU A 92 -2.31 11.57 11.77
N GLU A 93 -1.64 11.59 12.90
CA GLU A 93 -0.72 10.52 13.29
C GLU A 93 -1.46 9.18 13.43
N HIS A 94 -2.60 9.17 14.12
CA HIS A 94 -3.44 7.96 14.21
C HIS A 94 -3.96 7.50 12.85
N ALA A 95 -4.37 8.43 11.98
CA ALA A 95 -4.84 8.12 10.64
C ALA A 95 -3.78 7.40 9.78
N ARG A 96 -2.50 7.71 9.95
CA ARG A 96 -1.39 7.05 9.23
C ARG A 96 -1.31 5.56 9.51
N TYR A 97 -1.66 5.10 10.71
CA TYR A 97 -1.63 3.67 11.06
C TYR A 97 -2.66 2.83 10.29
N SER A 98 -3.75 3.44 9.80
CA SER A 98 -4.73 2.74 8.95
C SER A 98 -4.33 2.64 7.48
N GLN A 99 -3.14 3.13 7.10
CA GLN A 99 -2.59 3.11 5.74
C GLN A 99 -3.53 3.71 4.68
N PRO A 100 -4.01 4.95 4.87
CA PRO A 100 -4.93 5.57 3.92
C PRO A 100 -4.25 5.83 2.59
N TYR A 101 -5.03 5.87 1.52
CA TYR A 101 -4.56 6.24 0.19
C TYR A 101 -4.44 7.76 -0.01
N GLY A 102 -4.95 8.53 0.93
CA GLY A 102 -4.84 9.98 0.96
C GLY A 102 -5.67 10.61 2.08
N ILE A 103 -5.44 11.90 2.32
CA ILE A 103 -6.22 12.72 3.24
C ILE A 103 -6.56 14.02 2.53
N LEU A 104 -7.84 14.40 2.54
CA LEU A 104 -8.36 15.68 2.04
C LEU A 104 -8.85 16.53 3.21
N PHE A 105 -8.43 17.78 3.26
CA PHE A 105 -8.85 18.74 4.28
C PHE A 105 -9.99 19.61 3.75
N LYS A 106 -11.08 19.70 4.53
CA LYS A 106 -12.17 20.64 4.24
C LYS A 106 -11.73 22.09 4.55
N PRO A 107 -12.05 23.09 3.69
CA PRO A 107 -12.71 22.95 2.40
C PRO A 107 -11.72 22.53 1.30
N PHE A 108 -12.17 21.73 0.32
CA PHE A 108 -11.38 21.34 -0.85
C PHE A 108 -12.13 21.60 -2.16
N LEU A 109 -11.39 21.68 -3.26
CA LEU A 109 -11.94 21.89 -4.59
C LEU A 109 -12.38 20.56 -5.23
N GLU A 110 -13.34 20.61 -6.17
CA GLU A 110 -13.76 19.44 -6.96
C GLU A 110 -12.58 18.76 -7.65
N LEU A 111 -11.61 19.56 -8.14
CA LEU A 111 -10.42 19.02 -8.79
C LEU A 111 -9.52 18.24 -7.82
N GLU A 112 -9.33 18.72 -6.60
CA GLU A 112 -8.53 18.02 -5.58
C GLU A 112 -9.17 16.69 -5.20
N LEU A 113 -10.48 16.67 -4.98
CA LEU A 113 -11.24 15.45 -4.70
C LEU A 113 -11.10 14.44 -5.83
N THR A 114 -11.38 14.85 -7.07
CA THR A 114 -11.35 13.93 -8.21
C THR A 114 -9.96 13.41 -8.49
N PHE A 115 -8.94 14.26 -8.42
CA PHE A 115 -7.55 13.84 -8.58
C PHE A 115 -7.11 12.84 -7.51
N MET A 116 -7.48 13.06 -6.24
CA MET A 116 -7.16 12.15 -5.16
C MET A 116 -7.85 10.80 -5.32
N VAL A 117 -9.12 10.78 -5.75
CA VAL A 117 -9.88 9.56 -6.04
C VAL A 117 -9.24 8.78 -7.19
N ASP A 118 -8.91 9.43 -8.29
CA ASP A 118 -8.24 8.81 -9.44
C ASP A 118 -6.91 8.20 -9.04
N LEU A 119 -6.10 8.96 -8.29
CA LEU A 119 -4.80 8.52 -7.83
C LEU A 119 -4.89 7.30 -6.89
N ALA A 120 -5.87 7.32 -5.97
CA ALA A 120 -6.09 6.22 -5.03
C ALA A 120 -6.54 4.94 -5.76
N LEU A 121 -7.50 5.04 -6.68
CA LEU A 121 -7.97 3.93 -7.50
C LEU A 121 -6.83 3.36 -8.37
N TYR A 122 -6.06 4.23 -9.01
CA TYR A 122 -4.90 3.83 -9.80
C TYR A 122 -3.87 3.10 -8.94
N ASN A 123 -3.46 3.67 -7.82
CA ASN A 123 -2.49 3.07 -6.90
C ASN A 123 -3.00 1.74 -6.35
N HIS A 124 -4.30 1.64 -6.03
CA HIS A 124 -4.92 0.39 -5.58
C HIS A 124 -4.91 -0.67 -6.69
N SER A 125 -5.25 -0.30 -7.93
CA SER A 125 -5.22 -1.21 -9.08
C SER A 125 -3.81 -1.77 -9.33
N ILE A 126 -2.79 -0.91 -9.19
CA ILE A 126 -1.38 -1.29 -9.26
C ILE A 126 -1.05 -2.28 -8.14
N ARG A 127 -1.40 -1.96 -6.87
CA ARG A 127 -1.18 -2.88 -5.74
C ARG A 127 -1.84 -4.24 -5.99
N LYS A 128 -3.11 -4.26 -6.40
CA LYS A 128 -3.86 -5.49 -6.68
C LYS A 128 -3.23 -6.30 -7.82
N LYS A 129 -2.71 -5.64 -8.85
CA LYS A 129 -2.07 -6.28 -10.01
C LYS A 129 -0.69 -6.87 -9.69
N PHE A 130 0.07 -6.22 -8.81
CA PHE A 130 1.44 -6.61 -8.47
C PHE A 130 1.56 -7.42 -7.18
N LEU A 131 0.49 -7.51 -6.38
CA LEU A 131 0.41 -8.29 -5.15
C LEU A 131 -0.76 -9.30 -5.20
N PRO A 132 -0.86 -10.15 -6.23
CA PRO A 132 -2.00 -11.05 -6.40
C PRO A 132 -2.10 -12.14 -5.32
N GLU A 133 -1.09 -12.31 -4.47
CA GLU A 133 -1.02 -13.37 -3.44
C GLU A 133 -1.29 -12.88 -2.01
N TYR A 134 -1.99 -11.75 -1.85
CA TYR A 134 -2.52 -11.43 -0.52
C TYR A 134 -3.92 -12.05 -0.39
N PRO A 135 -4.06 -13.21 0.28
CA PRO A 135 -5.38 -13.78 0.52
C PRO A 135 -6.16 -12.85 1.43
N VAL A 136 -7.38 -12.55 1.02
CA VAL A 136 -8.39 -11.90 1.85
C VAL A 136 -8.46 -12.66 3.18
N GLY A 137 -8.18 -12.01 4.30
CA GLY A 137 -8.30 -12.62 5.63
C GLY A 137 -6.98 -13.02 6.34
N ALA A 138 -5.83 -12.50 5.93
CA ALA A 138 -4.58 -12.71 6.67
C ALA A 138 -3.93 -11.40 7.19
N PRO A 139 -4.58 -10.65 8.10
CA PRO A 139 -3.98 -9.45 8.71
C PRO A 139 -2.74 -9.78 9.55
N ASP A 140 -2.74 -10.91 10.25
CA ASP A 140 -1.64 -11.31 11.14
C ASP A 140 -0.37 -11.73 10.39
N LYS A 141 -0.48 -12.15 9.13
CA LYS A 141 0.68 -12.55 8.34
C LYS A 141 1.49 -11.39 7.77
N LEU A 142 0.90 -10.19 7.63
CA LEU A 142 1.63 -8.99 7.19
C LEU A 142 2.35 -8.27 8.33
N MET A 143 1.77 -8.30 9.53
CA MET A 143 2.37 -7.75 10.75
C MET A 143 3.26 -8.78 11.46
N GLY A 144 3.07 -10.08 11.20
CA GLY A 144 3.79 -11.18 11.83
C GLY A 144 4.87 -11.84 10.97
N LEU A 145 5.11 -11.35 9.75
CA LEU A 145 6.16 -11.90 8.90
C LEU A 145 7.46 -11.15 9.15
N ASN A 146 8.42 -11.85 9.72
CA ASN A 146 9.85 -11.54 9.64
C ASN A 146 10.33 -11.65 8.17
N GLU A 147 9.55 -11.15 7.22
CA GLU A 147 9.82 -11.21 5.79
C GLU A 147 9.80 -9.81 5.20
N VAL A 148 10.95 -9.33 4.79
CA VAL A 148 11.08 -8.09 4.01
C VAL A 148 10.56 -8.32 2.60
N THR A 149 9.59 -7.51 2.18
CA THR A 149 9.11 -7.50 0.80
C THR A 149 9.36 -6.15 0.16
N ILE A 150 10.09 -6.15 -0.96
CA ILE A 150 10.41 -4.97 -1.76
C ILE A 150 10.01 -5.26 -3.21
N VAL A 151 9.36 -4.32 -3.88
CA VAL A 151 9.10 -4.39 -5.32
C VAL A 151 9.95 -3.33 -6.03
N LEU A 152 10.63 -3.77 -7.08
CA LEU A 152 11.52 -2.97 -7.89
C LEU A 152 10.96 -2.81 -9.30
N ASP A 153 11.24 -1.69 -9.93
CA ASP A 153 11.09 -1.60 -11.38
C ASP A 153 12.20 -2.42 -12.09
N THR A 154 12.13 -2.53 -13.39
CA THR A 154 13.11 -3.27 -14.21
C THR A 154 14.52 -2.65 -14.21
N LYS A 155 14.66 -1.44 -13.66
CA LYS A 155 15.94 -0.73 -13.49
C LYS A 155 16.47 -0.82 -12.06
N GLY A 156 15.80 -1.55 -11.17
CA GLY A 156 16.18 -1.74 -9.77
C GLY A 156 15.77 -0.62 -8.82
N LYS A 157 14.91 0.32 -9.24
CA LYS A 157 14.36 1.33 -8.32
C LYS A 157 13.25 0.73 -7.46
N ILE A 158 13.25 1.07 -6.18
CA ILE A 158 12.24 0.63 -5.20
C ILE A 158 10.94 1.40 -5.45
N ILE A 159 9.91 0.70 -5.92
CA ILE A 159 8.57 1.25 -6.17
C ILE A 159 7.57 0.92 -5.06
N PHE A 160 7.83 -0.14 -4.30
CA PHE A 160 7.04 -0.54 -3.14
C PHE A 160 7.90 -1.30 -2.13
N PHE A 161 7.55 -1.19 -0.85
CA PHE A 161 8.10 -2.01 0.24
C PHE A 161 7.09 -2.09 1.39
N ASN A 162 7.11 -3.22 2.13
CA ASN A 162 6.25 -3.38 3.30
C ASN A 162 6.86 -2.64 4.53
N PRO A 163 6.05 -2.34 5.58
CA PRO A 163 6.55 -1.64 6.77
C PRO A 163 7.72 -2.36 7.45
N TYR A 164 7.74 -3.70 7.41
CA TYR A 164 8.84 -4.49 7.96
C TYR A 164 10.17 -4.23 7.20
N ALA A 165 10.11 -3.95 5.90
CA ALA A 165 11.30 -3.59 5.13
C ALA A 165 11.94 -2.27 5.62
N ALA A 166 11.14 -1.24 5.92
CA ALA A 166 11.65 0.02 6.46
C ALA A 166 12.34 -0.19 7.81
N TRP A 167 11.71 -0.94 8.70
CA TRP A 167 12.30 -1.32 9.98
C TRP A 167 13.58 -2.16 9.81
N PHE A 168 13.57 -3.15 8.91
CA PHE A 168 14.72 -4.03 8.66
C PHE A 168 15.93 -3.26 8.10
N ILE A 169 15.66 -2.34 7.17
CA ILE A 169 16.69 -1.51 6.51
C ILE A 169 17.17 -0.39 7.44
N ASP A 170 16.37 -0.03 8.46
CA ASP A 170 16.63 1.06 9.40
C ASP A 170 16.69 2.44 8.71
N LEU A 171 15.78 2.66 7.77
CA LEU A 171 15.57 3.91 7.07
C LEU A 171 14.10 4.31 7.07
N SER A 172 13.84 5.61 7.04
CA SER A 172 12.49 6.13 6.88
C SER A 172 11.92 5.84 5.48
N GLU A 173 10.60 5.89 5.34
CA GLU A 173 9.94 5.69 4.05
C GLU A 173 10.45 6.65 2.97
N SER A 174 10.67 7.91 3.31
CA SER A 174 11.19 8.92 2.39
C SER A 174 12.62 8.65 1.93
N GLU A 175 13.41 7.97 2.75
CA GLU A 175 14.79 7.60 2.41
C GLU A 175 14.89 6.36 1.53
N ILE A 176 13.87 5.49 1.54
CA ILE A 176 13.84 4.25 0.76
C ILE A 176 13.14 4.46 -0.59
N ARG A 177 12.04 5.21 -0.60
CA ARG A 177 11.18 5.36 -1.77
C ARG A 177 11.92 5.93 -2.98
N MET A 178 11.78 5.28 -4.13
CA MET A 178 12.39 5.66 -5.42
C MET A 178 13.92 5.61 -5.48
N LYS A 179 14.62 5.16 -4.42
CA LYS A 179 16.05 4.86 -4.49
C LYS A 179 16.29 3.57 -5.27
N HIS A 180 17.49 3.43 -5.80
CA HIS A 180 17.95 2.16 -6.32
C HIS A 180 18.21 1.20 -5.15
N TRP A 181 17.87 -0.10 -5.28
CA TRP A 181 18.00 -1.05 -4.18
C TRP A 181 19.42 -1.15 -3.63
N ARG A 182 20.45 -0.97 -4.48
CA ARG A 182 21.86 -0.96 -4.07
C ARG A 182 22.25 0.25 -3.22
N ASP A 183 21.47 1.32 -3.25
CA ASP A 183 21.69 2.49 -2.41
C ASP A 183 21.21 2.26 -0.96
N VAL A 184 20.50 1.16 -0.71
CA VAL A 184 19.92 0.84 0.61
C VAL A 184 20.33 -0.53 1.15
N LEU A 185 20.71 -1.48 0.27
CA LEU A 185 21.05 -2.85 0.62
C LEU A 185 22.28 -3.34 -0.16
N MET A 186 23.12 -4.13 0.49
CA MET A 186 24.20 -4.89 -0.12
C MET A 186 24.09 -6.35 0.29
N PHE A 187 24.29 -7.26 -0.66
CA PHE A 187 24.27 -8.70 -0.43
C PHE A 187 25.69 -9.24 -0.45
N ILE A 188 26.07 -9.93 0.61
CA ILE A 188 27.42 -10.47 0.78
C ILE A 188 27.37 -11.95 1.17
N ASN A 189 28.43 -12.66 0.88
CA ASN A 189 28.69 -13.95 1.49
C ASN A 189 29.00 -13.74 2.98
N ASP A 190 28.26 -14.43 3.87
CA ASP A 190 28.41 -14.24 5.32
C ASP A 190 29.77 -14.73 5.87
N GLN A 191 30.46 -15.65 5.18
CA GLN A 191 31.76 -16.17 5.59
C GLN A 191 32.94 -15.39 5.03
N THR A 192 32.90 -15.06 3.71
CA THR A 192 34.00 -14.39 3.02
C THR A 192 33.88 -12.87 2.98
N SER A 193 32.68 -12.33 3.29
CA SER A 193 32.34 -10.92 3.15
C SER A 193 32.44 -10.36 1.73
N GLU A 194 32.58 -11.21 0.73
CA GLU A 194 32.56 -10.83 -0.68
C GLU A 194 31.14 -10.48 -1.13
N GLU A 195 30.99 -9.45 -1.97
CA GLU A 195 29.72 -9.08 -2.56
C GLU A 195 29.21 -10.20 -3.45
N LEU A 196 27.92 -10.56 -3.30
CA LEU A 196 27.28 -11.54 -4.17
C LEU A 196 26.94 -10.93 -5.53
N LYS A 197 26.78 -11.78 -6.53
CA LYS A 197 26.27 -11.34 -7.84
C LYS A 197 24.95 -10.61 -7.66
N ASP A 198 24.67 -9.67 -8.55
CA ASP A 198 23.43 -8.90 -8.54
C ASP A 198 22.23 -9.78 -8.88
N PRO A 199 21.39 -10.16 -7.91
CA PRO A 199 20.25 -11.03 -8.16
C PRO A 199 19.17 -10.35 -9.00
N VAL A 200 19.08 -9.03 -8.97
CA VAL A 200 18.13 -8.23 -9.76
C VAL A 200 18.50 -8.27 -11.23
N ASN A 201 19.78 -8.00 -11.54
CA ASN A 201 20.27 -8.06 -12.91
C ASN A 201 20.18 -9.49 -13.49
N GLU A 202 20.44 -10.50 -12.67
CA GLU A 202 20.32 -11.91 -13.08
C GLU A 202 18.87 -12.28 -13.45
N VAL A 203 17.88 -11.85 -12.66
CA VAL A 203 16.46 -12.05 -12.98
C VAL A 203 16.06 -11.30 -14.25
N VAL A 204 16.52 -10.05 -14.43
CA VAL A 204 16.22 -9.25 -15.63
C VAL A 204 16.75 -9.93 -16.90
N GLN A 205 17.95 -10.53 -16.84
CA GLN A 205 18.57 -11.18 -18.00
C GLN A 205 17.97 -12.56 -18.29
N GLN A 206 17.70 -13.36 -17.26
CA GLN A 206 17.31 -14.77 -17.42
C GLN A 206 15.79 -14.98 -17.32
N ASN A 207 15.05 -13.99 -16.81
CA ASN A 207 13.61 -14.06 -16.55
C ASN A 207 13.20 -15.25 -15.65
N THR A 208 14.06 -15.62 -14.71
CA THR A 208 13.88 -16.73 -13.77
C THR A 208 14.04 -16.27 -12.34
N VAL A 209 13.55 -17.07 -11.40
CA VAL A 209 13.70 -16.79 -9.96
C VAL A 209 15.14 -17.04 -9.52
N VAL A 210 15.76 -16.04 -8.90
CA VAL A 210 17.10 -16.15 -8.28
C VAL A 210 16.95 -16.25 -6.77
N ARG A 211 17.69 -17.16 -6.14
CA ARG A 211 17.70 -17.38 -4.68
C ARG A 211 19.11 -17.51 -4.15
N TYR A 212 19.35 -16.87 -3.01
CA TYR A 212 20.57 -17.02 -2.21
C TYR A 212 20.18 -17.39 -0.77
N ASP A 213 20.39 -18.63 -0.37
CA ASP A 213 19.97 -19.15 0.94
C ASP A 213 21.11 -19.47 1.88
N ALA A 214 22.18 -20.08 1.37
CA ALA A 214 23.33 -20.50 2.18
C ALA A 214 24.37 -19.39 2.27
N ASN A 215 24.82 -19.11 3.49
CA ASN A 215 25.91 -18.17 3.75
C ASN A 215 25.67 -16.75 3.19
N THR A 216 24.42 -16.31 3.15
CA THR A 216 24.07 -14.97 2.70
C THR A 216 23.84 -14.05 3.89
N ALA A 217 24.41 -12.87 3.84
CA ALA A 217 24.11 -11.79 4.75
C ALA A 217 23.78 -10.51 3.97
N ILE A 218 23.00 -9.66 4.61
CA ILE A 218 22.62 -8.35 4.10
C ILE A 218 23.30 -7.30 4.94
N VAL A 219 23.88 -6.33 4.27
CA VAL A 219 24.41 -5.12 4.89
C VAL A 219 23.56 -3.94 4.46
N THR A 220 23.01 -3.22 5.42
CA THR A 220 22.26 -2.00 5.16
C THR A 220 23.19 -0.79 5.09
N THR A 221 22.73 0.32 4.53
CA THR A 221 23.51 1.59 4.50
C THR A 221 23.83 2.12 5.90
N THR A 222 23.08 1.71 6.92
CA THR A 222 23.36 1.99 8.34
C THR A 222 24.42 1.02 8.94
N SER A 223 25.08 0.21 8.07
CA SER A 223 26.10 -0.77 8.45
C SER A 223 25.61 -1.90 9.35
N LYS A 224 24.31 -2.14 9.42
CA LYS A 224 23.76 -3.32 10.10
C LYS A 224 23.93 -4.55 9.19
N ARG A 225 24.54 -5.60 9.76
CA ARG A 225 24.71 -6.90 9.09
C ARG A 225 23.71 -7.89 9.68
N ARG A 226 22.94 -8.57 8.83
CA ARG A 226 21.95 -9.57 9.22
C ARG A 226 22.05 -10.80 8.33
N LYS A 227 22.05 -11.99 8.92
CA LYS A 227 21.95 -13.23 8.15
C LYS A 227 20.55 -13.38 7.60
N ALA A 228 20.43 -13.58 6.30
CA ALA A 228 19.13 -13.70 5.65
C ALA A 228 19.21 -14.47 4.33
N GLY A 229 18.14 -15.19 4.01
CA GLY A 229 17.91 -15.70 2.65
C GLY A 229 17.31 -14.61 1.78
N ILE A 230 17.62 -14.63 0.48
CA ILE A 230 17.13 -13.67 -0.50
C ILE A 230 16.48 -14.45 -1.65
N SER A 231 15.33 -13.98 -2.09
CA SER A 231 14.66 -14.46 -3.29
C SER A 231 14.22 -13.26 -4.13
N VAL A 232 14.61 -13.23 -5.40
CA VAL A 232 14.12 -12.25 -6.37
C VAL A 232 13.40 -12.98 -7.46
N LYS A 233 12.15 -12.59 -7.73
CA LYS A 233 11.32 -13.17 -8.78
C LYS A 233 10.81 -12.13 -9.76
N PRO A 234 10.67 -12.47 -11.06
CA PRO A 234 10.05 -11.58 -12.04
C PRO A 234 8.55 -11.46 -11.80
N ILE A 235 8.00 -10.28 -12.06
CA ILE A 235 6.56 -10.00 -12.16
C ILE A 235 6.27 -9.65 -13.62
N MET A 236 5.38 -10.43 -14.24
CA MET A 236 5.02 -10.29 -15.65
C MET A 236 3.74 -9.49 -15.81
N ASP A 237 3.64 -8.76 -16.91
CA ASP A 237 2.38 -8.16 -17.35
C ASP A 237 1.48 -9.23 -18.02
N ASP A 238 0.24 -8.84 -18.38
CA ASP A 238 -0.74 -9.73 -19.02
C ASP A 238 -0.30 -10.22 -20.42
N ARG A 239 0.79 -9.68 -20.96
CA ARG A 239 1.40 -10.08 -22.24
C ARG A 239 2.67 -10.91 -22.05
N GLY A 240 2.97 -11.29 -20.80
CA GLY A 240 4.16 -12.07 -20.47
C GLY A 240 5.48 -11.30 -20.57
N ARG A 241 5.45 -9.96 -20.53
CA ARG A 241 6.66 -9.12 -20.51
C ARG A 241 7.03 -8.78 -19.08
N LEU A 242 8.33 -8.75 -18.79
CA LEU A 242 8.82 -8.35 -17.47
C LEU A 242 8.39 -6.91 -17.16
N PHE A 243 7.64 -6.75 -16.08
CA PHE A 243 7.12 -5.46 -15.64
C PHE A 243 7.82 -4.93 -14.38
N ALA A 244 8.05 -5.80 -13.42
CA ALA A 244 8.66 -5.48 -12.15
C ALA A 244 9.35 -6.72 -11.55
N LEU A 245 10.02 -6.54 -10.40
CA LEU A 245 10.65 -7.63 -9.66
C LEU A 245 10.20 -7.60 -8.21
N GLN A 246 9.91 -8.75 -7.64
CA GLN A 246 9.67 -8.88 -6.21
C GLN A 246 10.90 -9.46 -5.54
N MET A 247 11.45 -8.71 -4.59
CA MET A 247 12.53 -9.15 -3.71
C MET A 247 11.94 -9.49 -2.34
N LYS A 248 12.23 -10.68 -1.86
CA LYS A 248 11.90 -11.14 -0.52
C LYS A 248 13.17 -11.46 0.25
N ILE A 249 13.24 -11.01 1.50
CA ILE A 249 14.35 -11.25 2.40
C ILE A 249 13.79 -11.87 3.67
N MET A 250 14.30 -13.05 4.03
CA MET A 250 13.90 -13.80 5.22
C MET A 250 15.07 -13.83 6.19
N GLU A 251 14.92 -13.15 7.33
CA GLU A 251 15.91 -13.20 8.41
C GLU A 251 16.01 -14.62 8.97
N LYS A 252 17.25 -15.09 9.24
CA LYS A 252 17.55 -16.44 9.77
C LYS A 252 17.88 -16.40 11.24
#